data_b77ef72e79fe8cd4edc7080e4dd2c776
#
_entry.id   b77ef72e79fe8cd4edc7080e4dd2c776
#
_cell.length_a   1.000
_cell.length_b   1.000
_cell.length_c   1.000
_cell.angle_alpha   90.00
_cell.angle_beta   90.00
_cell.angle_gamma   90.00
#
_symmetry.space_group_name_H-M   'P 1'
#
loop_
_entity.id
_entity.type
_entity.pdbx_description
1 polymer ?
#
loop_
_entity_poly.entity_id
_entity_poly.type
_entity_poly.pdbx_seq_one_letter_code
_entity_poly.pdbx_strand_id
1 'polypeptide(L)'
;MRRTAGVAVVLLAVLAAGSSAAGTTTSGLYGFVRRGPLQPVCVAGQPCDGPAKSVTLLFWRNGKVAGRTTTSRTGAYRIRLAAGVYGVRPTRAGIGRMPEPKTARVVSSRFRRVDFFIDTGIR
;
A
#
# COMPACT_ATOMS: atom_id res chain seq x y z
N MET A 1 22.71 -40.83 47.10
CA MET A 1 22.72 -40.48 46.75
C MET A 1 22.30 -40.02 45.94
N ARG A 2 22.28 -39.71 45.49
CA ARG A 2 22.07 -39.21 44.82
C ARG A 2 21.65 -38.71 44.06
N ARG A 3 21.43 -38.30 43.26
CA ARG A 3 21.12 -37.80 42.61
C ARG A 3 20.75 -37.34 41.89
N THR A 4 20.56 -36.92 41.17
CA THR A 4 20.33 -36.47 40.51
C THR A 4 19.85 -35.93 39.74
N ALA A 5 19.78 -35.60 39.28
CA ALA A 5 19.46 -35.14 38.60
C ALA A 5 19.04 -34.58 37.75
N GLY A 6 18.87 -34.24 37.30
CA GLY A 6 18.67 -33.75 36.43
C GLY A 6 18.07 -33.21 35.74
N VAL A 7 17.96 -32.82 35.08
CA VAL A 7 17.63 -32.30 34.37
C VAL A 7 17.14 -31.69 33.55
N ALA A 8 17.06 -31.35 33.19
CA ALA A 8 16.83 -30.82 32.45
C ALA A 8 16.31 -30.32 31.66
N VAL A 9 16.16 -29.93 30.98
CA VAL A 9 15.88 -29.41 30.22
C VAL A 9 15.35 -28.83 29.40
N VAL A 10 15.26 -28.48 28.92
CA VAL A 10 14.97 -27.96 28.13
C VAL A 10 14.43 -27.37 27.27
N LEU A 11 14.30 -27.05 26.84
CA LEU A 11 14.00 -26.56 26.04
C LEU A 11 13.58 -25.85 25.28
N LEU A 12 13.46 -25.64 24.85
CA LEU A 12 13.24 -25.06 24.17
C LEU A 12 12.88 -24.50 23.34
N ALA A 13 12.91 -24.36 23.04
CA ALA A 13 12.77 -23.93 22.29
C ALA A 13 12.17 -23.55 21.55
N VAL A 14 12.06 -23.24 21.09
CA VAL A 14 11.67 -22.90 20.38
C VAL A 14 11.22 -22.25 19.73
N LEU A 15 11.04 -21.99 19.45
CA LEU A 15 10.76 -21.47 18.82
C LEU A 15 10.60 -20.82 18.12
N ALA A 16 10.68 -20.52 17.88
CA ALA A 16 10.63 -19.89 17.29
C ALA A 16 10.31 -19.70 16.35
N ALA A 17 10.34 -19.59 16.11
CA ALA A 17 10.20 -19.54 15.30
C ALA A 17 9.58 -19.05 14.58
N GLY A 18 9.54 -18.99 14.20
CA GLY A 18 9.10 -18.69 13.25
C GLY A 18 8.58 -17.73 12.98
N SER A 19 8.34 -17.63 13.05
CA SER A 19 7.77 -16.75 12.91
C SER A 19 8.13 -15.87 12.07
N SER A 20 8.78 -15.57 12.10
CA SER A 20 9.27 -14.76 11.43
C SER A 20 8.93 -14.65 10.15
N ALA A 21 9.22 -15.37 9.65
CA ALA A 21 9.05 -15.42 8.35
C ALA A 21 7.86 -14.80 7.93
N ALA A 22 6.96 -15.00 8.58
CA ALA A 22 5.72 -14.58 8.16
C ALA A 22 5.64 -13.15 7.86
N GLY A 23 6.21 -12.35 8.53
CA GLY A 23 6.04 -10.96 8.35
C GLY A 23 6.82 -10.36 7.22
N THR A 24 7.63 -11.12 6.58
CA THR A 24 8.55 -10.57 5.62
C THR A 24 7.98 -10.59 4.23
N THR A 25 7.46 -9.47 3.79
CA THR A 25 6.95 -9.34 2.44
C THR A 25 7.92 -8.51 1.64
N THR A 26 8.41 -9.07 0.55
CA THR A 26 9.31 -8.37 -0.34
C THR A 26 8.60 -7.88 -1.59
N SER A 27 7.29 -7.89 -1.57
CA SER A 27 6.49 -7.45 -2.70
C SER A 27 5.63 -6.26 -2.31
N GLY A 28 5.23 -5.52 -3.30
CA GLY A 28 4.39 -4.37 -3.08
C GLY A 28 4.30 -3.49 -4.30
N LEU A 29 3.88 -2.26 -4.06
CA LEU A 29 3.70 -1.26 -5.10
C LEU A 29 4.37 0.04 -4.69
N TYR A 30 4.74 0.80 -5.69
CA TYR A 30 5.21 2.16 -5.48
C TYR A 30 4.86 2.98 -6.72
N GLY A 31 4.94 4.27 -6.59
CA GLY A 31 4.66 5.14 -7.71
C GLY A 31 4.23 6.51 -7.26
N PHE A 32 3.55 7.18 -8.15
CA PHE A 32 3.06 8.53 -7.88
C PHE A 32 1.56 8.56 -8.10
N VAL A 33 0.91 9.41 -7.32
CA VAL A 33 -0.52 9.67 -7.47
C VAL A 33 -0.67 11.12 -7.87
N ARG A 34 -1.38 11.36 -8.95
CA ARG A 34 -1.69 12.70 -9.42
C ARG A 34 -3.19 12.88 -9.40
N ARG A 35 -3.61 14.11 -9.40
CA ARG A 35 -5.04 14.43 -9.44
C ARG A 35 -5.26 15.64 -10.33
N GLY A 36 -6.44 15.69 -10.92
CA GLY A 36 -6.84 16.81 -11.76
C GLY A 36 -8.25 16.64 -12.25
N PRO A 37 -8.81 17.67 -12.89
CA PRO A 37 -8.22 19.00 -13.02
C PRO A 37 -8.22 19.74 -11.69
N LEU A 38 -7.27 20.65 -11.52
CA LEU A 38 -7.15 21.43 -10.29
C LEU A 38 -8.03 22.68 -10.32
N GLN A 39 -8.57 22.98 -11.49
CA GLN A 39 -9.41 24.15 -11.67
C GLN A 39 -10.43 23.86 -12.76
N PRO A 40 -11.57 24.58 -12.78
CA PRO A 40 -12.64 24.28 -13.73
C PRO A 40 -12.24 24.48 -15.18
N VAL A 41 -11.36 25.41 -15.45
CA VAL A 41 -10.90 25.69 -16.80
C VAL A 41 -9.42 25.46 -16.88
N CYS A 42 -9.01 24.56 -17.75
CA CYS A 42 -7.60 24.29 -17.95
C CYS A 42 -7.10 25.08 -19.13
N VAL A 43 -6.01 25.79 -18.94
CA VAL A 43 -5.43 26.67 -19.95
C VAL A 43 -4.36 25.88 -20.71
N ALA A 44 -4.43 25.96 -22.03
CA ALA A 44 -3.47 25.26 -22.86
C ALA A 44 -2.04 25.74 -22.53
N GLY A 45 -1.14 24.78 -22.42
CA GLY A 45 0.23 25.10 -22.11
C GLY A 45 0.53 25.22 -20.64
N GLN A 46 -0.47 25.11 -19.78
CA GLN A 46 -0.27 25.16 -18.34
C GLN A 46 -0.73 23.86 -17.69
N PRO A 47 -0.02 23.39 -16.66
CA PRO A 47 -0.43 22.19 -15.96
C PRO A 47 -1.81 22.38 -15.34
N CYS A 48 -2.66 21.38 -15.51
CA CYS A 48 -3.99 21.41 -14.94
C CYS A 48 -4.18 20.28 -13.94
N ASP A 49 -3.14 19.54 -13.68
CA ASP A 49 -3.15 18.52 -12.65
C ASP A 49 -1.90 18.68 -11.80
N GLY A 50 -1.83 17.92 -10.75
CA GLY A 50 -0.68 17.99 -9.86
C GLY A 50 -0.62 16.79 -8.95
N PRO A 51 0.38 16.76 -8.08
CA PRO A 51 0.52 15.64 -7.15
C PRO A 51 -0.64 15.59 -6.17
N ALA A 52 -1.10 14.39 -5.88
CA ALA A 52 -2.10 14.18 -4.84
C ALA A 52 -1.37 14.07 -3.51
N LYS A 53 -1.23 15.20 -2.82
CA LYS A 53 -0.46 15.27 -1.58
C LYS A 53 -1.26 14.76 -0.41
N SER A 54 -0.62 14.00 0.45
CA SER A 54 -1.22 13.58 1.73
C SER A 54 -2.56 12.90 1.56
N VAL A 55 -2.70 12.13 0.50
CA VAL A 55 -3.90 11.36 0.24
C VAL A 55 -3.66 9.95 0.73
N THR A 56 -4.58 9.43 1.52
CA THR A 56 -4.47 8.06 1.99
C THR A 56 -5.23 7.16 1.03
N LEU A 57 -4.54 6.15 0.55
CA LEU A 57 -5.12 5.14 -0.33
C LEU A 57 -5.32 3.85 0.45
N LEU A 58 -6.45 3.22 0.22
CA LEU A 58 -6.75 1.91 0.77
C LEU A 58 -6.64 0.88 -0.32
N PHE A 59 -6.02 -0.23 0.02
CA PHE A 59 -5.88 -1.36 -0.89
C PHE A 59 -6.73 -2.50 -0.35
N TRP A 60 -7.72 -2.88 -1.13
CA TRP A 60 -8.74 -3.84 -0.72
C TRP A 60 -8.55 -5.17 -1.40
N ARG A 61 -8.79 -6.23 -0.65
CA ARG A 61 -8.76 -7.57 -1.18
C ARG A 61 -9.75 -8.41 -0.38
N ASN A 62 -10.58 -9.18 -1.08
CA ASN A 62 -11.57 -10.05 -0.45
C ASN A 62 -12.47 -9.29 0.53
N GLY A 63 -12.86 -8.08 0.14
CA GLY A 63 -13.78 -7.29 0.94
C GLY A 63 -13.17 -6.64 2.17
N LYS A 64 -11.85 -6.72 2.32
CA LYS A 64 -11.18 -6.17 3.49
C LYS A 64 -10.05 -5.24 3.07
N VAL A 65 -9.74 -4.30 3.94
CA VAL A 65 -8.59 -3.45 3.73
C VAL A 65 -7.34 -4.28 4.04
N ALA A 66 -6.55 -4.52 3.01
CA ALA A 66 -5.29 -5.26 3.17
C ALA A 66 -4.14 -4.34 3.53
N GLY A 67 -4.24 -3.06 3.20
CA GLY A 67 -3.20 -2.12 3.54
C GLY A 67 -3.61 -0.71 3.22
N ARG A 68 -2.87 0.24 3.74
CA ARG A 68 -3.08 1.64 3.48
C ARG A 68 -1.74 2.35 3.41
N THR A 69 -1.71 3.42 2.64
CA THR A 69 -0.52 4.25 2.55
C THR A 69 -0.97 5.67 2.28
N THR A 70 -0.16 6.63 2.72
CA THR A 70 -0.46 8.04 2.50
C THR A 70 0.61 8.61 1.59
N THR A 71 0.19 9.35 0.59
CA THR A 71 1.12 9.94 -0.36
C THR A 71 1.90 11.06 0.30
N SER A 72 3.10 11.27 -0.21
CA SER A 72 3.96 12.35 0.24
C SER A 72 3.55 13.66 -0.43
N ARG A 73 4.31 14.68 -0.16
CA ARG A 73 4.11 15.98 -0.74
C ARG A 73 4.20 15.97 -2.27
N THR A 74 4.99 15.06 -2.81
CA THR A 74 5.12 14.93 -4.26
C THR A 74 4.14 13.94 -4.85
N GLY A 75 3.26 13.38 -4.03
CA GLY A 75 2.33 12.36 -4.47
C GLY A 75 2.92 10.98 -4.50
N ALA A 76 4.11 10.79 -4.00
CA ALA A 76 4.75 9.49 -4.00
C ALA A 76 4.15 8.58 -2.95
N TYR A 77 4.06 7.31 -3.26
CA TYR A 77 3.60 6.31 -2.30
C TYR A 77 4.42 5.04 -2.44
N ARG A 78 4.39 4.26 -1.38
CA ARG A 78 5.00 2.95 -1.37
C ARG A 78 4.25 2.11 -0.36
N ILE A 79 3.94 0.88 -0.72
CA ILE A 79 3.19 0.00 0.16
C ILE A 79 3.66 -1.44 -0.02
N ARG A 80 3.77 -2.14 1.07
CA ARG A 80 4.15 -3.54 1.08
C ARG A 80 2.86 -4.37 1.12
N LEU A 81 2.71 -5.27 0.17
CA LEU A 81 1.52 -6.10 0.04
C LEU A 81 1.92 -7.47 -0.47
N ALA A 82 1.20 -8.47 -0.03
CA ALA A 82 1.39 -9.82 -0.56
C ALA A 82 0.93 -9.86 -2.02
N ALA A 83 1.46 -10.80 -2.78
CA ALA A 83 1.09 -10.95 -4.18
C ALA A 83 -0.42 -11.12 -4.32
N GLY A 84 -0.98 -10.47 -5.29
CA GLY A 84 -2.42 -10.55 -5.55
C GLY A 84 -2.92 -9.32 -6.26
N VAL A 85 -4.23 -9.28 -6.46
CA VAL A 85 -4.90 -8.15 -7.11
C VAL A 85 -5.69 -7.40 -6.05
N TYR A 86 -5.55 -6.09 -6.04
CA TYR A 86 -6.16 -5.23 -5.03
C TYR A 86 -6.99 -4.15 -5.69
N GLY A 87 -8.13 -3.85 -5.08
CA GLY A 87 -8.87 -2.65 -5.42
C GLY A 87 -8.25 -1.47 -4.70
N VAL A 88 -8.26 -0.31 -5.30
CA VAL A 88 -7.61 0.88 -4.74
C VAL A 88 -8.63 2.00 -4.65
N ARG A 89 -8.67 2.67 -3.51
CA ARG A 89 -9.55 3.82 -3.36
C ARG A 89 -9.03 4.75 -2.27
N PRO A 90 -9.36 6.05 -2.36
CA PRO A 90 -9.01 6.98 -1.29
C PRO A 90 -9.93 6.78 -0.09
N THR A 91 -9.46 7.17 1.09
CA THR A 91 -10.22 7.01 2.31
C THR A 91 -11.35 8.00 2.44
N ARG A 92 -11.24 9.13 1.75
CA ARG A 92 -12.12 10.24 2.02
C ARG A 92 -12.96 10.58 0.83
N ALA A 93 -14.25 10.65 1.03
CA ALA A 93 -15.14 11.18 0.00
C ALA A 93 -14.74 12.62 -0.22
N GLY A 94 -14.90 13.12 -1.41
CA GLY A 94 -14.55 14.50 -1.69
C GLY A 94 -13.13 14.73 -2.14
N ILE A 95 -12.29 13.73 -2.01
CA ILE A 95 -10.96 13.82 -2.57
C ILE A 95 -11.02 13.70 -4.07
N GLY A 96 -12.06 13.09 -4.56
CA GLY A 96 -12.22 12.86 -5.97
C GLY A 96 -12.80 11.48 -6.19
N ARG A 97 -12.78 11.07 -7.42
CA ARG A 97 -13.35 9.80 -7.79
C ARG A 97 -12.37 8.69 -7.56
N MET A 98 -12.79 7.49 -7.90
CA MET A 98 -11.91 6.34 -7.80
C MET A 98 -10.68 6.57 -8.66
N PRO A 99 -9.53 6.13 -8.20
CA PRO A 99 -8.31 6.30 -9.00
C PRO A 99 -8.34 5.43 -10.24
N GLU A 100 -7.56 5.84 -11.22
CA GLU A 100 -7.30 5.04 -12.40
C GLU A 100 -5.84 4.64 -12.39
N PRO A 101 -5.53 3.37 -12.50
CA PRO A 101 -6.45 2.24 -12.57
C PRO A 101 -7.14 1.98 -11.23
N LYS A 102 -8.27 1.30 -11.28
CA LYS A 102 -9.03 0.99 -10.06
C LYS A 102 -8.48 -0.21 -9.33
N THR A 103 -7.69 -1.00 -9.99
CA THR A 103 -7.09 -2.19 -9.41
C THR A 103 -5.62 -2.21 -9.73
N ALA A 104 -4.87 -2.92 -8.92
CA ALA A 104 -3.45 -3.07 -9.14
C ALA A 104 -3.03 -4.47 -8.75
N ARG A 105 -2.08 -5.01 -9.51
CA ARG A 105 -1.57 -6.35 -9.25
C ARG A 105 -0.21 -6.25 -8.59
N VAL A 106 -0.05 -6.98 -7.51
CA VAL A 106 1.22 -7.15 -6.83
C VAL A 106 1.80 -8.49 -7.24
N VAL A 107 3.05 -8.47 -7.71
CA VAL A 107 3.75 -9.66 -8.14
C VAL A 107 4.66 -10.11 -7.01
N SER A 108 4.75 -11.41 -6.78
CA SER A 108 5.56 -11.90 -5.68
C SER A 108 7.03 -11.53 -5.86
N SER A 109 7.68 -11.30 -4.76
CA SER A 109 9.12 -11.08 -4.67
C SER A 109 9.64 -9.79 -5.29
N ARG A 110 8.79 -8.83 -5.54
CA ARG A 110 9.27 -7.54 -6.02
C ARG A 110 8.24 -6.45 -5.86
N PHE A 111 8.71 -5.22 -5.96
CA PHE A 111 7.85 -4.05 -5.99
C PHE A 111 7.64 -3.65 -7.44
N ARG A 112 6.40 -3.37 -7.79
CA ARG A 112 6.04 -2.90 -9.13
C ARG A 112 5.65 -1.44 -9.07
N ARG A 113 5.99 -0.72 -10.11
CA ARG A 113 5.55 0.67 -10.21
C ARG A 113 4.15 0.73 -10.79
N VAL A 114 3.25 1.38 -10.09
CA VAL A 114 1.90 1.66 -10.58
C VAL A 114 1.56 3.07 -10.17
N ASP A 115 1.31 3.92 -11.14
CA ASP A 115 0.91 5.30 -10.90
C ASP A 115 -0.60 5.38 -10.98
N PHE A 116 -1.18 6.26 -10.17
CA PHE A 116 -2.62 6.44 -10.13
C PHE A 116 -2.98 7.87 -10.45
N PHE A 117 -4.13 8.05 -11.04
CA PHE A 117 -4.68 9.36 -11.31
C PHE A 117 -6.07 9.45 -10.69
N ILE A 118 -6.33 10.52 -9.97
CA ILE A 118 -7.62 10.74 -9.33
C ILE A 118 -8.30 11.93 -10.03
N ASP A 119 -9.49 11.68 -10.56
CA ASP A 119 -10.29 12.75 -11.13
C ASP A 119 -10.92 13.51 -9.97
N THR A 120 -10.62 14.78 -9.86
CA THR A 120 -11.12 15.59 -8.75
C THR A 120 -12.62 15.86 -8.84
N GLY A 121 -13.20 15.69 -10.02
CA GLY A 121 -14.60 16.03 -10.20
C GLY A 121 -14.86 17.50 -10.43
N ILE A 122 -13.84 18.31 -10.44
CA ILE A 122 -14.00 19.75 -10.72
C ILE A 122 -14.33 19.91 -12.19
N ARG A 123 -15.41 20.67 -12.48
CA ARG A 123 -15.87 20.89 -13.86
C ARG A 123 -16.10 22.35 -14.13
#